data_9d3ba22961c03f872c792002b5f37bf7
#
_entry.id   9d3ba22961c03f872c792002b5f37bf7
#
_cell.length_a   1.000
_cell.length_b   1.000
_cell.length_c   1.000
_cell.angle_alpha   90.00
_cell.angle_beta   90.00
_cell.angle_gamma   90.00
#
_symmetry.space_group_name_H-M   'P 1'
#
loop_
_entity.id
_entity.type
_entity.pdbx_description
1 polymer ?
#
loop_
_entity_poly.entity_id
_entity_poly.type
_entity_poly.pdbx_seq_one_letter_code
_entity_poly.pdbx_strand_id
1 'polypeptide(L)'
;MLRALLLILGLCISSTSAAAAPVSRDDPESADPGQAAISTAAGDAVVVTANPRASRAAVAVLKAGGSAVDALVSAQAVLAVVEPQSSGLAGGGFLMHWDARQQQLQVLDGREVAPLSSRPDDLLQPSGEPLPWREATSRPEAIGVPGTVALLWDVHQQHGRLPWATTLQPAIRLARDGFRPSPRLRRSIGIAQRIGVDHSPAFQALYLPGGQPPPANRPFRNPALARTLELLAKDGGPSFYKGELAQQILAGMAALQTDQPDFRGWSPADLAGYAVVQRSPLCHRLRSYRLCTVPPPSSGGLAVLQTLALLNQSNALSGPADPQTWRLLARAQAWADADRLYWVHDPMDGAIPTGPLLDPVYIQSRAIALQTSPAARPTPGLPPGLAAYPHALPAQRREQGTTP
;
A
#
# COMPACT_ATOMS: atom_id res chain seq x y z
N MET A 1 68.14 -19.46 -38.67
CA MET A 1 67.40 -18.25 -39.05
C MET A 1 65.94 -18.62 -39.28
N LEU A 2 65.06 -18.51 -38.28
CA LEU A 2 63.63 -18.51 -38.49
C LEU A 2 62.99 -17.88 -37.28
N ARG A 3 62.40 -16.70 -37.42
CA ARG A 3 61.71 -15.94 -36.37
C ARG A 3 60.32 -16.54 -36.20
N ALA A 4 60.03 -17.10 -35.04
CA ALA A 4 58.66 -17.51 -34.66
C ALA A 4 57.88 -16.29 -34.17
N LEU A 5 56.79 -15.95 -34.88
CA LEU A 5 55.86 -14.91 -34.52
C LEU A 5 54.79 -15.54 -33.58
N LEU A 6 54.84 -15.18 -32.29
CA LEU A 6 53.79 -15.55 -31.33
C LEU A 6 52.63 -14.55 -31.43
N LEU A 7 51.53 -14.99 -31.98
CA LEU A 7 50.24 -14.30 -31.92
C LEU A 7 49.59 -14.59 -30.57
N ILE A 8 49.60 -13.62 -29.67
CA ILE A 8 48.78 -13.65 -28.43
C ILE A 8 47.38 -13.20 -28.78
N LEU A 9 46.48 -14.18 -28.89
CA LEU A 9 45.04 -13.92 -29.02
C LEU A 9 44.52 -13.53 -27.65
N GLY A 10 44.36 -12.22 -27.41
CA GLY A 10 43.73 -11.69 -26.20
C GLY A 10 42.21 -11.98 -26.25
N LEU A 11 41.77 -12.95 -25.47
CA LEU A 11 40.34 -13.19 -25.22
C LEU A 11 39.84 -12.08 -24.30
N CYS A 12 39.27 -11.01 -24.86
CA CYS A 12 38.45 -10.07 -24.10
C CYS A 12 37.17 -10.78 -23.63
N ILE A 13 37.20 -11.28 -22.39
CA ILE A 13 35.99 -11.69 -21.70
C ILE A 13 35.26 -10.40 -21.32
N SER A 14 34.34 -9.98 -22.18
CA SER A 14 33.37 -8.93 -21.86
C SER A 14 32.44 -9.51 -20.77
N SER A 15 32.74 -9.20 -19.51
CA SER A 15 31.81 -9.36 -18.41
C SER A 15 30.62 -8.44 -18.67
N THR A 16 29.59 -8.98 -19.34
CA THR A 16 28.28 -8.33 -19.35
C THR A 16 27.76 -8.35 -17.93
N SER A 17 28.02 -7.25 -17.20
CA SER A 17 27.22 -6.92 -16.02
C SER A 17 25.76 -6.95 -16.48
N ALA A 18 25.00 -7.95 -16.02
CA ALA A 18 23.55 -7.93 -16.16
C ALA A 18 23.09 -6.66 -15.43
N ALA A 19 22.89 -5.58 -16.19
CA ALA A 19 22.23 -4.41 -15.66
C ALA A 19 20.87 -4.88 -15.15
N ALA A 20 20.63 -4.69 -13.87
CA ALA A 20 19.31 -4.89 -13.30
C ALA A 20 18.32 -4.15 -14.21
N ALA A 21 17.24 -4.84 -14.60
CA ALA A 21 16.20 -4.22 -15.41
C ALA A 21 15.80 -2.90 -14.73
N PRO A 22 15.74 -1.80 -15.48
CA PRO A 22 15.39 -0.52 -14.88
C PRO A 22 14.03 -0.70 -14.21
N VAL A 23 14.00 -0.46 -12.89
CA VAL A 23 12.75 -0.32 -12.13
C VAL A 23 11.88 0.63 -12.93
N SER A 24 10.63 0.24 -13.22
CA SER A 24 9.73 1.06 -14.04
C SER A 24 9.71 2.47 -13.43
N ARG A 25 10.22 3.44 -14.20
CA ARG A 25 10.26 4.84 -13.76
C ARG A 25 8.88 5.47 -13.62
N ASP A 26 7.86 4.72 -14.02
CA ASP A 26 6.47 5.14 -14.06
C ASP A 26 5.65 4.58 -12.89
N ASP A 27 6.28 3.82 -11.99
CA ASP A 27 5.66 3.37 -10.76
C ASP A 27 5.92 4.42 -9.66
N PRO A 28 4.89 5.17 -9.20
CA PRO A 28 5.04 6.18 -8.16
C PRO A 28 5.46 5.60 -6.81
N GLU A 29 5.25 4.31 -6.62
CA GLU A 29 5.58 3.58 -5.39
C GLU A 29 6.96 2.91 -5.45
N SER A 30 7.60 2.86 -6.62
CA SER A 30 8.92 2.27 -6.75
C SER A 30 9.87 2.94 -5.75
N ALA A 31 10.55 2.11 -4.97
CA ALA A 31 11.54 2.57 -4.01
C ALA A 31 12.56 3.46 -4.73
N ASP A 32 12.81 4.65 -4.20
CA ASP A 32 13.90 5.48 -4.68
C ASP A 32 15.21 4.73 -4.42
N PRO A 33 15.99 4.36 -5.45
CA PRO A 33 17.32 3.78 -5.26
C PRO A 33 18.32 4.79 -4.66
N GLY A 34 17.85 5.97 -4.27
CA GLY A 34 18.63 6.95 -3.52
C GLY A 34 19.11 6.36 -2.21
N GLN A 35 20.28 6.83 -1.79
CA GLN A 35 21.03 6.35 -0.62
C GLN A 35 20.11 6.03 0.57
N ALA A 36 19.98 4.75 0.88
CA ALA A 36 19.39 4.31 2.12
C ALA A 36 20.27 4.84 3.28
N ALA A 37 19.83 5.89 3.92
CA ALA A 37 20.42 6.30 5.18
C ALA A 37 20.07 5.22 6.22
N ILE A 38 21.01 4.34 6.54
CA ILE A 38 20.88 3.44 7.67
C ILE A 38 20.92 4.32 8.92
N SER A 39 19.75 4.55 9.51
CA SER A 39 19.65 5.19 10.82
C SER A 39 19.61 4.10 11.88
N THR A 40 20.61 4.02 12.72
CA THR A 40 20.56 3.24 13.96
C THR A 40 19.92 4.09 15.03
N ALA A 41 18.72 3.73 15.47
CA ALA A 41 18.08 4.35 16.63
C ALA A 41 18.22 3.37 17.81
N ALA A 42 18.75 3.85 18.92
CA ALA A 42 18.72 3.16 20.21
C ALA A 42 17.81 3.95 21.15
N GLY A 43 16.93 3.26 21.88
CA GLY A 43 16.02 3.90 22.83
C GLY A 43 14.85 2.98 23.21
N ASP A 44 14.04 3.43 24.14
CA ASP A 44 12.87 2.69 24.64
C ASP A 44 11.73 2.61 23.61
N ALA A 45 11.78 3.41 22.53
CA ALA A 45 10.80 3.43 21.47
C ALA A 45 11.45 3.72 20.12
N VAL A 46 10.95 3.08 19.06
CA VAL A 46 11.40 3.26 17.68
C VAL A 46 10.20 3.61 16.79
N VAL A 47 10.41 4.58 15.91
CA VAL A 47 9.44 4.96 14.87
C VAL A 47 10.11 4.89 13.51
N VAL A 48 9.48 4.16 12.59
CA VAL A 48 9.91 4.06 11.19
C VAL A 48 8.77 4.51 10.29
N THR A 49 9.02 5.47 9.41
CA THR A 49 8.05 5.95 8.41
C THR A 49 8.76 6.28 7.10
N ALA A 50 8.00 6.44 6.02
CA ALA A 50 8.51 6.81 4.70
C ALA A 50 9.14 8.23 4.65
N ASN A 51 8.91 9.09 5.66
CA ASN A 51 9.42 10.45 5.66
C ASN A 51 9.96 10.85 7.04
N PRO A 52 11.17 11.41 7.15
CA PRO A 52 11.77 11.81 8.43
C PRO A 52 10.95 12.84 9.23
N ARG A 53 10.10 13.63 8.56
CA ARG A 53 9.21 14.59 9.25
C ARG A 53 8.13 13.86 10.04
N ALA A 54 7.56 12.81 9.45
CA ALA A 54 6.57 11.97 10.11
C ALA A 54 7.19 11.21 11.30
N SER A 55 8.38 10.62 11.11
CA SER A 55 9.10 9.96 12.22
C SER A 55 9.40 10.92 13.37
N ARG A 56 9.86 12.15 13.07
CA ARG A 56 10.12 13.17 14.11
C ARG A 56 8.86 13.60 14.84
N ALA A 57 7.72 13.77 14.14
CA ALA A 57 6.45 14.12 14.76
C ALA A 57 5.99 13.01 15.70
N ALA A 58 6.05 11.75 15.27
CA ALA A 58 5.69 10.60 16.09
C ALA A 58 6.61 10.46 17.34
N VAL A 59 7.92 10.62 17.17
CA VAL A 59 8.87 10.61 18.31
C VAL A 59 8.58 11.75 19.29
N ALA A 60 8.22 12.95 18.80
CA ALA A 60 7.84 14.06 19.67
C ALA A 60 6.58 13.75 20.49
N VAL A 61 5.59 13.08 19.87
CA VAL A 61 4.38 12.61 20.55
C VAL A 61 4.71 11.58 21.64
N LEU A 62 5.57 10.60 21.37
CA LEU A 62 6.03 9.62 22.36
C LEU A 62 6.75 10.30 23.53
N LYS A 63 7.65 11.26 23.26
CA LYS A 63 8.35 12.04 24.28
C LYS A 63 7.40 12.90 25.14
N ALA A 64 6.26 13.30 24.60
CA ALA A 64 5.23 14.01 25.33
C ALA A 64 4.31 13.08 26.19
N GLY A 65 4.63 11.79 26.28
CA GLY A 65 3.86 10.81 27.04
C GLY A 65 2.72 10.14 26.26
N GLY A 66 2.65 10.38 24.94
CA GLY A 66 1.68 9.73 24.06
C GLY A 66 1.93 8.23 23.90
N SER A 67 0.89 7.52 23.53
CA SER A 67 0.93 6.09 23.20
C SER A 67 1.54 5.86 21.80
N ALA A 68 1.80 4.59 21.46
CA ALA A 68 2.17 4.22 20.09
C ALA A 68 1.08 4.60 19.08
N VAL A 69 -0.19 4.56 19.50
CA VAL A 69 -1.33 4.97 18.66
C VAL A 69 -1.36 6.48 18.44
N ASP A 70 -1.11 7.31 19.47
CA ASP A 70 -0.97 8.76 19.28
C ASP A 70 0.16 9.09 18.30
N ALA A 71 1.28 8.38 18.42
CA ALA A 71 2.42 8.53 17.51
C ALA A 71 2.07 8.13 16.08
N LEU A 72 1.31 7.03 15.89
CA LEU A 72 0.79 6.60 14.60
C LEU A 72 -0.12 7.64 13.97
N VAL A 73 -1.11 8.16 14.70
CA VAL A 73 -2.03 9.20 14.22
C VAL A 73 -1.25 10.43 13.74
N SER A 74 -0.29 10.89 14.55
CA SER A 74 0.54 12.03 14.18
C SER A 74 1.41 11.76 12.94
N ALA A 75 2.02 10.56 12.86
CA ALA A 75 2.81 10.15 11.71
C ALA A 75 1.96 10.12 10.43
N GLN A 76 0.79 9.47 10.48
CA GLN A 76 -0.11 9.34 9.33
C GLN A 76 -0.63 10.70 8.86
N ALA A 77 -1.03 11.57 9.78
CA ALA A 77 -1.45 12.93 9.45
C ALA A 77 -0.32 13.74 8.78
N VAL A 78 0.93 13.60 9.26
CA VAL A 78 2.09 14.24 8.63
C VAL A 78 2.41 13.62 7.27
N LEU A 79 2.33 12.30 7.11
CA LEU A 79 2.53 11.63 5.82
C LEU A 79 1.50 12.11 4.78
N ALA A 80 0.25 12.30 5.15
CA ALA A 80 -0.77 12.85 4.26
C ALA A 80 -0.41 14.25 3.72
N VAL A 81 0.43 15.00 4.44
CA VAL A 81 0.92 16.33 4.00
C VAL A 81 2.19 16.22 3.16
N VAL A 82 3.17 15.40 3.60
CA VAL A 82 4.53 15.42 3.03
C VAL A 82 4.80 14.32 2.00
N GLU A 83 3.96 13.29 1.95
CA GLU A 83 4.00 12.16 1.00
C GLU A 83 2.59 11.89 0.40
N PRO A 84 1.92 12.91 -0.17
CA PRO A 84 0.52 12.78 -0.63
C PRO A 84 0.34 11.78 -1.77
N GLN A 85 1.41 11.39 -2.48
CA GLN A 85 1.39 10.38 -3.54
C GLN A 85 1.23 8.95 -3.01
N SER A 86 1.50 8.73 -1.71
CA SER A 86 1.48 7.40 -1.09
C SER A 86 0.67 7.39 0.22
N SER A 87 0.10 8.51 0.60
CA SER A 87 -0.59 8.65 1.89
C SER A 87 -1.63 9.76 1.83
N GLY A 88 -2.77 9.58 2.46
CA GLY A 88 -3.84 10.58 2.44
C GLY A 88 -4.90 10.36 3.51
N LEU A 89 -5.79 11.34 3.68
CA LEU A 89 -6.97 11.21 4.55
C LEU A 89 -8.13 10.51 3.82
N ALA A 90 -8.15 10.60 2.48
CA ALA A 90 -9.20 10.05 1.63
C ALA A 90 -8.85 8.66 1.06
N GLY A 91 -7.93 7.97 1.68
CA GLY A 91 -7.59 6.58 1.40
C GLY A 91 -8.09 5.64 2.47
N GLY A 92 -7.47 4.47 2.56
CA GLY A 92 -7.72 3.46 3.59
C GLY A 92 -6.46 2.72 3.98
N GLY A 93 -6.60 1.76 4.86
CA GLY A 93 -5.48 0.96 5.32
C GLY A 93 -5.86 -0.08 6.34
N PHE A 94 -4.85 -0.83 6.75
CA PHE A 94 -4.98 -1.80 7.84
C PHE A 94 -4.06 -1.41 8.99
N LEU A 95 -4.50 -1.74 10.19
CA LEU A 95 -3.74 -1.50 11.40
C LEU A 95 -3.61 -2.80 12.20
N MET A 96 -2.40 -3.10 12.64
CA MET A 96 -2.12 -4.16 13.60
C MET A 96 -1.60 -3.53 14.89
N HIS A 97 -2.28 -3.80 16.00
CA HIS A 97 -1.90 -3.31 17.31
C HIS A 97 -1.65 -4.50 18.25
N TRP A 98 -0.44 -4.57 18.81
CA TRP A 98 -0.09 -5.55 19.82
C TRP A 98 -0.14 -4.92 21.20
N ASP A 99 -1.07 -5.37 22.04
CA ASP A 99 -1.09 -5.04 23.46
C ASP A 99 -0.26 -6.06 24.24
N ALA A 100 0.93 -5.65 24.67
CA ALA A 100 1.83 -6.51 25.41
C ALA A 100 1.33 -6.86 26.82
N ARG A 101 0.46 -6.04 27.41
CA ARG A 101 -0.11 -6.31 28.74
C ARG A 101 -1.19 -7.38 28.68
N GLN A 102 -2.03 -7.30 27.66
CA GLN A 102 -3.11 -8.25 27.43
C GLN A 102 -2.67 -9.45 26.58
N GLN A 103 -1.45 -9.41 26.01
CA GLN A 103 -0.94 -10.41 25.05
C GLN A 103 -1.90 -10.62 23.87
N GLN A 104 -2.52 -9.53 23.42
CA GLN A 104 -3.54 -9.55 22.39
C GLN A 104 -3.10 -8.78 21.15
N LEU A 105 -3.29 -9.41 20.00
CA LEU A 105 -3.12 -8.78 18.70
C LEU A 105 -4.49 -8.39 18.13
N GLN A 106 -4.68 -7.10 17.90
CA GLN A 106 -5.85 -6.54 17.24
C GLN A 106 -5.51 -6.22 15.79
N VAL A 107 -6.43 -6.53 14.86
CA VAL A 107 -6.35 -6.12 13.46
C VAL A 107 -7.60 -5.33 13.13
N LEU A 108 -7.40 -4.10 12.65
CA LEU A 108 -8.46 -3.21 12.21
C LEU A 108 -8.33 -3.00 10.71
N ASP A 109 -9.46 -3.14 10.02
CA ASP A 109 -9.60 -2.92 8.59
C ASP A 109 -10.36 -1.60 8.40
N GLY A 110 -9.62 -0.59 7.96
CA GLY A 110 -10.12 0.71 7.55
C GLY A 110 -9.90 0.94 6.06
N ARG A 111 -9.98 -0.14 5.26
CA ARG A 111 -9.86 -0.04 3.81
C ARG A 111 -11.09 0.66 3.23
N GLU A 112 -10.93 1.24 2.04
CA GLU A 112 -12.02 1.83 1.28
C GLU A 112 -13.07 0.77 0.93
N VAL A 113 -14.32 1.21 0.86
CA VAL A 113 -15.42 0.37 0.40
C VAL A 113 -16.07 0.99 -0.83
N ALA A 114 -16.65 0.16 -1.69
CA ALA A 114 -17.40 0.64 -2.84
C ALA A 114 -18.61 1.46 -2.37
N PRO A 115 -18.93 2.58 -3.04
CA PRO A 115 -20.19 3.29 -2.81
C PRO A 115 -21.41 2.41 -3.08
N LEU A 116 -22.52 2.68 -2.42
CA LEU A 116 -23.77 1.93 -2.58
C LEU A 116 -24.32 1.94 -4.02
N SER A 117 -23.94 2.95 -4.80
CA SER A 117 -24.29 3.08 -6.21
C SER A 117 -23.41 2.26 -7.16
N SER A 118 -22.29 1.68 -6.70
CA SER A 118 -21.34 0.92 -7.52
C SER A 118 -21.97 -0.33 -8.13
N ARG A 119 -21.52 -0.65 -9.34
CA ARG A 119 -21.93 -1.84 -10.10
C ARG A 119 -20.70 -2.62 -10.57
N PRO A 120 -20.84 -3.94 -10.78
CA PRO A 120 -19.75 -4.78 -11.26
C PRO A 120 -19.19 -4.38 -12.64
N ASP A 121 -19.98 -3.68 -13.44
CA ASP A 121 -19.65 -3.26 -14.80
C ASP A 121 -19.12 -1.83 -14.93
N ASP A 122 -19.03 -1.06 -13.85
CA ASP A 122 -18.60 0.36 -13.86
C ASP A 122 -17.24 0.60 -14.51
N LEU A 123 -16.34 -0.35 -14.39
CA LEU A 123 -15.00 -0.27 -14.93
C LEU A 123 -14.75 -1.27 -16.08
N LEU A 124 -15.83 -1.70 -16.74
CA LEU A 124 -15.76 -2.53 -17.94
C LEU A 124 -15.99 -1.71 -19.20
N GLN A 125 -15.43 -2.20 -20.31
CA GLN A 125 -15.76 -1.75 -21.65
C GLN A 125 -17.13 -2.32 -22.08
N PRO A 126 -17.77 -1.78 -23.10
CA PRO A 126 -19.00 -2.37 -23.66
C PRO A 126 -18.85 -3.82 -24.11
N SER A 127 -17.63 -4.27 -24.40
CA SER A 127 -17.30 -5.66 -24.72
C SER A 127 -17.30 -6.60 -23.50
N GLY A 128 -17.42 -6.08 -22.28
CA GLY A 128 -17.28 -6.81 -21.01
C GLY A 128 -15.81 -6.97 -20.57
N GLU A 129 -14.83 -6.50 -21.35
CA GLU A 129 -13.44 -6.48 -20.94
C GLU A 129 -13.16 -5.30 -20.00
N PRO A 130 -12.26 -5.42 -19.02
CA PRO A 130 -11.87 -4.30 -18.18
C PRO A 130 -11.36 -3.13 -18.98
N LEU A 131 -11.62 -1.93 -18.49
CA LEU A 131 -11.00 -0.72 -18.98
C LEU A 131 -9.47 -0.80 -18.83
N PRO A 132 -8.71 -0.16 -19.75
CA PRO A 132 -7.29 0.06 -19.52
C PRO A 132 -7.06 0.73 -18.16
N TRP A 133 -6.03 0.31 -17.43
CA TRP A 133 -5.78 0.79 -16.06
C TRP A 133 -5.78 2.33 -15.93
N ARG A 134 -5.14 3.02 -16.87
CA ARG A 134 -5.08 4.50 -16.88
C ARG A 134 -6.46 5.14 -17.02
N GLU A 135 -7.32 4.54 -17.84
CA GLU A 135 -8.68 5.01 -18.02
C GLU A 135 -9.52 4.72 -16.76
N ALA A 136 -9.45 3.48 -16.25
CA ALA A 136 -10.15 3.08 -15.05
C ALA A 136 -9.82 3.98 -13.85
N THR A 137 -8.53 4.24 -13.60
CA THR A 137 -8.08 5.06 -12.47
C THR A 137 -8.38 6.56 -12.60
N SER A 138 -8.74 7.04 -13.78
CA SER A 138 -9.16 8.43 -13.99
C SER A 138 -10.68 8.63 -13.85
N ARG A 139 -11.43 7.55 -13.70
CA ARG A 139 -12.89 7.61 -13.54
C ARG A 139 -13.29 7.80 -12.08
N PRO A 140 -14.34 8.60 -11.81
CA PRO A 140 -14.84 8.78 -10.44
C PRO A 140 -15.42 7.49 -9.85
N GLU A 141 -15.85 6.52 -10.67
CA GLU A 141 -16.31 5.19 -10.23
C GLU A 141 -15.20 4.39 -9.53
N ALA A 142 -13.94 4.71 -9.78
CA ALA A 142 -12.80 4.08 -9.10
C ALA A 142 -12.55 4.65 -7.69
N ILE A 143 -13.28 5.69 -7.28
CA ILE A 143 -13.11 6.32 -5.96
C ILE A 143 -13.95 5.56 -4.93
N GLY A 144 -13.28 4.92 -3.97
CA GLY A 144 -13.92 4.27 -2.83
C GLY A 144 -14.21 5.23 -1.67
N VAL A 145 -15.18 4.87 -0.84
CA VAL A 145 -15.50 5.59 0.40
C VAL A 145 -14.31 5.44 1.37
N PRO A 146 -13.70 6.55 1.81
CA PRO A 146 -12.45 6.52 2.59
C PRO A 146 -12.58 5.91 3.98
N GLY A 147 -11.55 5.20 4.42
CA GLY A 147 -11.51 4.58 5.73
C GLY A 147 -10.42 5.11 6.68
N THR A 148 -9.41 5.83 6.17
CA THR A 148 -8.25 6.24 6.99
C THR A 148 -8.66 7.03 8.23
N VAL A 149 -9.55 8.01 8.09
CA VAL A 149 -9.94 8.88 9.23
C VAL A 149 -10.70 8.09 10.29
N ALA A 150 -11.62 7.19 9.87
CA ALA A 150 -12.33 6.32 10.82
C ALA A 150 -11.36 5.38 11.55
N LEU A 151 -10.44 4.75 10.82
CA LEU A 151 -9.44 3.85 11.38
C LEU A 151 -8.59 4.54 12.45
N LEU A 152 -8.07 5.72 12.14
CA LEU A 152 -7.25 6.50 13.07
C LEU A 152 -8.04 6.98 14.27
N TRP A 153 -9.29 7.41 14.06
CA TRP A 153 -10.17 7.85 15.13
C TRP A 153 -10.52 6.69 16.08
N ASP A 154 -11.00 5.57 15.52
CA ASP A 154 -11.43 4.42 16.32
C ASP A 154 -10.30 3.85 17.18
N VAL A 155 -9.11 3.67 16.61
CA VAL A 155 -7.97 3.18 17.37
C VAL A 155 -7.48 4.20 18.40
N HIS A 156 -7.57 5.49 18.08
CA HIS A 156 -7.22 6.54 19.03
C HIS A 156 -8.18 6.59 20.24
N GLN A 157 -9.49 6.41 20.02
CA GLN A 157 -10.45 6.35 21.11
C GLN A 157 -10.19 5.17 22.06
N GLN A 158 -9.65 4.05 21.55
CA GLN A 158 -9.37 2.86 22.32
C GLN A 158 -8.01 2.92 23.06
N HIS A 159 -6.98 3.49 22.42
CA HIS A 159 -5.59 3.36 22.86
C HIS A 159 -4.82 4.69 22.93
N GLY A 160 -5.43 5.81 22.54
CA GLY A 160 -4.84 7.14 22.66
C GLY A 160 -4.70 7.58 24.13
N ARG A 161 -3.70 8.39 24.40
CA ARG A 161 -3.43 9.02 25.70
C ARG A 161 -3.45 10.54 25.64
N LEU A 162 -3.01 11.08 24.51
CA LEU A 162 -3.05 12.52 24.29
C LEU A 162 -4.39 12.94 23.65
N PRO A 163 -4.83 14.19 23.81
CA PRO A 163 -5.98 14.68 23.08
C PRO A 163 -5.79 14.52 21.57
N TRP A 164 -6.81 14.07 20.87
CA TRP A 164 -6.82 13.91 19.41
C TRP A 164 -6.27 15.13 18.67
N ALA A 165 -6.76 16.31 19.04
CA ALA A 165 -6.32 17.58 18.44
C ALA A 165 -4.80 17.80 18.53
N THR A 166 -4.17 17.32 19.60
CA THR A 166 -2.72 17.46 19.83
C THR A 166 -1.94 16.62 18.80
N THR A 167 -2.41 15.42 18.47
CA THR A 167 -1.73 14.51 17.53
C THR A 167 -1.71 15.07 16.10
N LEU A 168 -2.68 15.92 15.74
CA LEU A 168 -2.79 16.51 14.39
C LEU A 168 -1.99 17.81 14.24
N GLN A 169 -1.56 18.45 15.33
CA GLN A 169 -0.88 19.76 15.27
C GLN A 169 0.39 19.78 14.40
N PRO A 170 1.26 18.75 14.38
CA PRO A 170 2.43 18.76 13.50
C PRO A 170 2.06 18.82 12.02
N ALA A 171 1.00 18.08 11.61
CA ALA A 171 0.51 18.08 10.24
C ALA A 171 -0.13 19.42 9.85
N ILE A 172 -0.94 20.00 10.73
CA ILE A 172 -1.57 21.31 10.52
C ILE A 172 -0.49 22.37 10.26
N ARG A 173 0.54 22.44 11.12
CA ARG A 173 1.65 23.39 10.93
C ARG A 173 2.37 23.18 9.60
N LEU A 174 2.71 21.94 9.24
CA LEU A 174 3.40 21.64 7.99
C LEU A 174 2.55 22.01 6.76
N ALA A 175 1.26 21.75 6.79
CA ALA A 175 0.36 22.10 5.69
C ALA A 175 0.19 23.63 5.55
N ARG A 176 0.07 24.35 6.65
CA ARG A 176 -0.13 25.81 6.70
C ARG A 176 1.15 26.59 6.43
N ASP A 177 2.22 26.30 7.18
CA ASP A 177 3.46 27.07 7.15
C ASP A 177 4.38 26.64 6.02
N GLY A 178 4.21 25.37 5.56
CA GLY A 178 4.91 24.79 4.44
C GLY A 178 6.15 23.99 4.84
N PHE A 179 6.60 23.19 3.89
CA PHE A 179 7.81 22.36 4.00
C PHE A 179 8.54 22.30 2.66
N ARG A 180 9.82 22.01 2.68
CA ARG A 180 10.57 21.76 1.43
C ARG A 180 10.15 20.38 0.87
N PRO A 181 9.61 20.31 -0.37
CA PRO A 181 9.18 19.06 -0.97
C PRO A 181 10.38 18.12 -1.18
N SER A 182 10.17 16.85 -0.90
CA SER A 182 11.21 15.83 -1.11
C SER A 182 11.49 15.62 -2.61
N PRO A 183 12.67 15.12 -2.98
CA PRO A 183 12.94 14.70 -4.36
C PRO A 183 11.91 13.66 -4.84
N ARG A 184 11.49 12.73 -3.96
CA ARG A 184 10.46 11.73 -4.25
C ARG A 184 9.12 12.37 -4.59
N LEU A 185 8.61 13.27 -3.75
CA LEU A 185 7.35 13.98 -4.02
C LEU A 185 7.40 14.71 -5.36
N ARG A 186 8.46 15.46 -5.63
CA ARG A 186 8.61 16.21 -6.88
C ARG A 186 8.65 15.28 -8.11
N ARG A 187 9.34 14.15 -8.00
CA ARG A 187 9.38 13.13 -9.05
C ARG A 187 8.00 12.52 -9.29
N SER A 188 7.28 12.16 -8.23
CA SER A 188 5.94 11.59 -8.32
C SER A 188 4.95 12.54 -8.99
N ILE A 189 5.01 13.85 -8.68
CA ILE A 189 4.23 14.87 -9.38
C ILE A 189 4.57 14.91 -10.88
N GLY A 190 5.86 14.87 -11.23
CA GLY A 190 6.29 14.82 -12.62
C GLY A 190 5.90 13.51 -13.33
N ILE A 191 5.82 12.38 -12.62
CA ILE A 191 5.29 11.13 -13.15
C ILE A 191 3.78 11.28 -13.44
N ALA A 192 3.01 11.76 -12.46
CA ALA A 192 1.56 11.98 -12.61
C ALA A 192 1.25 12.83 -13.86
N GLN A 193 2.03 13.90 -14.06
CA GLN A 193 1.92 14.73 -15.26
C GLN A 193 2.21 13.96 -16.55
N ARG A 194 3.30 13.16 -16.59
CA ARG A 194 3.66 12.39 -17.80
C ARG A 194 2.67 11.30 -18.16
N ILE A 195 2.08 10.65 -17.17
CA ILE A 195 1.10 9.58 -17.39
C ILE A 195 -0.33 10.10 -17.54
N GLY A 196 -0.53 11.43 -17.42
CA GLY A 196 -1.81 12.07 -17.67
C GLY A 196 -2.88 11.80 -16.61
N VAL A 197 -2.50 11.71 -15.32
CA VAL A 197 -3.45 11.62 -14.19
C VAL A 197 -3.57 12.94 -13.43
N ASP A 198 -3.09 14.03 -14.03
CA ASP A 198 -3.04 15.38 -13.46
C ASP A 198 -4.22 16.27 -13.92
N HIS A 199 -5.28 15.68 -14.45
CA HIS A 199 -6.37 16.42 -15.13
C HIS A 199 -7.20 17.30 -14.18
N SER A 200 -7.21 17.01 -12.88
CA SER A 200 -7.97 17.80 -11.92
C SER A 200 -7.43 19.23 -11.83
N PRO A 201 -8.27 20.26 -12.03
CA PRO A 201 -7.86 21.66 -11.84
C PRO A 201 -7.27 21.93 -10.46
N ALA A 202 -7.79 21.28 -9.42
CA ALA A 202 -7.27 21.39 -8.05
C ALA A 202 -5.86 20.78 -7.93
N PHE A 203 -5.60 19.64 -8.57
CA PHE A 203 -4.27 19.05 -8.63
C PHE A 203 -3.28 19.98 -9.33
N GLN A 204 -3.65 20.49 -10.50
CA GLN A 204 -2.79 21.41 -11.26
C GLN A 204 -2.49 22.69 -10.49
N ALA A 205 -3.49 23.30 -9.88
CA ALA A 205 -3.30 24.52 -9.11
C ALA A 205 -2.36 24.33 -7.91
N LEU A 206 -2.44 23.15 -7.24
CA LEU A 206 -1.65 22.87 -6.05
C LEU A 206 -0.26 22.32 -6.37
N TYR A 207 -0.19 21.30 -7.23
CA TYR A 207 1.03 20.50 -7.47
C TYR A 207 1.80 20.90 -8.72
N LEU A 208 1.20 21.66 -9.62
CA LEU A 208 1.82 22.11 -10.89
C LEU A 208 1.67 23.63 -11.08
N PRO A 209 2.00 24.46 -10.09
CA PRO A 209 1.92 25.93 -10.24
C PRO A 209 2.82 26.37 -11.41
N GLY A 210 2.21 26.97 -12.44
CA GLY A 210 2.90 27.30 -13.69
C GLY A 210 3.32 26.09 -14.55
N GLY A 211 2.62 24.97 -14.39
CA GLY A 211 2.86 23.75 -15.17
C GLY A 211 4.08 22.93 -14.75
N GLN A 212 4.69 23.20 -13.61
CA GLN A 212 5.90 22.54 -13.10
C GLN A 212 5.73 22.09 -11.64
N PRO A 213 6.35 20.97 -11.24
CA PRO A 213 6.40 20.56 -9.85
C PRO A 213 7.00 21.65 -8.94
N PRO A 214 6.54 21.77 -7.67
CA PRO A 214 7.03 22.78 -6.74
C PRO A 214 8.56 22.78 -6.62
N PRO A 215 9.21 23.95 -6.59
CA PRO A 215 10.68 24.02 -6.52
C PRO A 215 11.20 23.52 -5.17
N ALA A 216 12.34 22.80 -5.19
CA ALA A 216 12.92 22.16 -4.01
C ALA A 216 13.35 23.16 -2.92
N ASN A 217 13.67 24.40 -3.29
CA ASN A 217 14.22 25.45 -2.41
C ASN A 217 13.14 26.36 -1.80
N ARG A 218 11.87 26.20 -2.16
CA ARG A 218 10.76 26.99 -1.63
C ARG A 218 9.82 26.12 -0.78
N PRO A 219 9.21 26.68 0.27
CA PRO A 219 8.17 25.96 1.01
C PRO A 219 6.96 25.65 0.13
N PHE A 220 6.58 24.40 0.11
CA PHE A 220 5.30 23.94 -0.45
C PHE A 220 4.26 23.97 0.66
N ARG A 221 3.11 24.57 0.39
CA ARG A 221 2.00 24.74 1.33
C ARG A 221 0.72 24.15 0.77
N ASN A 222 -0.11 23.62 1.65
CA ASN A 222 -1.47 23.20 1.33
C ASN A 222 -2.46 23.76 2.35
N PRO A 223 -2.87 25.04 2.21
CA PRO A 223 -3.79 25.67 3.16
C PRO A 223 -5.17 24.99 3.22
N ALA A 224 -5.61 24.37 2.13
CA ALA A 224 -6.87 23.63 2.12
C ALA A 224 -6.80 22.41 3.04
N LEU A 225 -5.71 21.61 2.93
CA LEU A 225 -5.50 20.47 3.82
C LEU A 225 -5.28 20.92 5.27
N ALA A 226 -4.64 22.09 5.51
CA ALA A 226 -4.52 22.62 6.85
C ALA A 226 -5.90 22.88 7.48
N ARG A 227 -6.83 23.50 6.75
CA ARG A 227 -8.21 23.70 7.21
C ARG A 227 -8.95 22.39 7.47
N THR A 228 -8.82 21.41 6.59
CA THR A 228 -9.40 20.07 6.79
C THR A 228 -8.88 19.43 8.08
N LEU A 229 -7.58 19.48 8.33
CA LEU A 229 -6.97 18.95 9.55
C LEU A 229 -7.38 19.75 10.81
N GLU A 230 -7.58 21.06 10.70
CA GLU A 230 -8.10 21.90 11.78
C GLU A 230 -9.54 21.54 12.14
N LEU A 231 -10.41 21.29 11.16
CA LEU A 231 -11.77 20.79 11.38
C LEU A 231 -11.75 19.41 12.04
N LEU A 232 -10.92 18.47 11.55
CA LEU A 232 -10.75 17.17 12.16
C LEU A 232 -10.22 17.26 13.59
N ALA A 233 -9.31 18.18 13.86
CA ALA A 233 -8.78 18.40 15.21
C ALA A 233 -9.85 18.94 16.17
N LYS A 234 -10.73 19.80 15.69
CA LYS A 234 -11.80 20.42 16.47
C LYS A 234 -12.98 19.46 16.70
N ASP A 235 -13.47 18.83 15.64
CA ASP A 235 -14.75 18.14 15.62
C ASP A 235 -14.61 16.61 15.67
N GLY A 236 -13.37 16.10 15.62
CA GLY A 236 -13.07 14.66 15.66
C GLY A 236 -13.31 13.95 14.33
N GLY A 237 -12.94 12.65 14.30
CA GLY A 237 -13.10 11.78 13.11
C GLY A 237 -14.51 11.70 12.55
N PRO A 238 -15.58 11.65 13.39
CA PRO A 238 -16.96 11.60 12.90
C PRO A 238 -17.36 12.75 11.97
N SER A 239 -16.73 13.93 12.07
CA SER A 239 -17.00 15.07 11.19
C SER A 239 -16.70 14.80 9.71
N PHE A 240 -15.78 13.84 9.44
CA PHE A 240 -15.45 13.41 8.08
C PHE A 240 -16.59 12.62 7.43
N TYR A 241 -17.42 11.96 8.23
CA TYR A 241 -18.47 11.05 7.74
C TYR A 241 -19.89 11.60 7.90
N LYS A 242 -20.13 12.50 8.85
CA LYS A 242 -21.49 13.01 9.18
C LYS A 242 -21.53 14.52 9.45
N GLY A 243 -20.40 15.21 9.36
CA GLY A 243 -20.30 16.64 9.69
C GLY A 243 -20.07 17.54 8.47
N GLU A 244 -19.42 18.69 8.72
CA GLU A 244 -19.10 19.69 7.70
C GLU A 244 -18.20 19.11 6.60
N LEU A 245 -17.20 18.30 6.96
CA LEU A 245 -16.31 17.68 5.98
C LEU A 245 -17.06 16.70 5.07
N ALA A 246 -18.01 15.93 5.61
CA ALA A 246 -18.84 15.04 4.81
C ALA A 246 -19.62 15.82 3.75
N GLN A 247 -20.20 16.98 4.12
CA GLN A 247 -20.93 17.84 3.18
C GLN A 247 -20.01 18.38 2.08
N GLN A 248 -18.78 18.80 2.42
CA GLN A 248 -17.79 19.26 1.45
C GLN A 248 -17.34 18.14 0.49
N ILE A 249 -17.14 16.92 0.99
CA ILE A 249 -16.81 15.75 0.17
C ILE A 249 -17.94 15.43 -0.79
N LEU A 250 -19.17 15.36 -0.29
CA LEU A 250 -20.36 15.09 -1.13
C LEU A 250 -20.59 16.16 -2.19
N ALA A 251 -20.35 17.43 -1.86
CA ALA A 251 -20.41 18.50 -2.84
C ALA A 251 -19.34 18.36 -3.93
N GLY A 252 -18.14 17.94 -3.55
CA GLY A 252 -17.06 17.62 -4.51
C GLY A 252 -17.42 16.45 -5.44
N MET A 253 -18.01 15.37 -4.89
CA MET A 253 -18.48 14.23 -5.68
C MET A 253 -19.62 14.60 -6.61
N ALA A 254 -20.54 15.46 -6.16
CA ALA A 254 -21.65 15.97 -7.00
C ALA A 254 -21.13 16.86 -8.15
N ALA A 255 -20.06 17.61 -7.93
CA ALA A 255 -19.42 18.39 -9.01
C ALA A 255 -18.83 17.45 -10.09
N LEU A 256 -18.19 16.34 -9.72
CA LEU A 256 -17.71 15.33 -10.67
C LEU A 256 -18.84 14.73 -11.50
N GLN A 257 -20.04 14.55 -10.92
CA GLN A 257 -21.20 14.05 -11.63
C GLN A 257 -21.70 15.03 -12.71
N THR A 258 -21.48 16.34 -12.52
CA THR A 258 -21.81 17.35 -13.54
C THR A 258 -20.89 17.22 -14.76
N ASP A 259 -19.60 16.92 -14.54
CA ASP A 259 -18.61 16.78 -15.61
C ASP A 259 -18.70 15.39 -16.29
N GLN A 260 -19.20 14.39 -15.58
CA GLN A 260 -19.35 13.00 -16.02
C GLN A 260 -20.78 12.50 -15.69
N PRO A 261 -21.77 12.73 -16.57
CA PRO A 261 -23.19 12.46 -16.28
C PRO A 261 -23.51 11.00 -15.98
N ASP A 262 -22.71 10.07 -16.48
CA ASP A 262 -22.87 8.62 -16.23
C ASP A 262 -22.43 8.22 -14.81
N PHE A 263 -21.65 9.04 -14.13
CA PHE A 263 -21.26 8.81 -12.76
C PHE A 263 -22.44 8.99 -11.81
N ARG A 264 -22.78 7.94 -11.06
CA ARG A 264 -23.95 7.93 -10.18
C ARG A 264 -23.81 8.71 -8.89
N GLY A 265 -22.60 9.22 -8.61
CA GLY A 265 -22.30 10.01 -7.42
C GLY A 265 -22.32 9.20 -6.13
N TRP A 266 -22.10 9.90 -5.04
CA TRP A 266 -22.20 9.39 -3.68
C TRP A 266 -23.42 9.97 -2.98
N SER A 267 -24.03 9.18 -2.10
CA SER A 267 -25.09 9.62 -1.20
C SER A 267 -24.53 9.91 0.20
N PRO A 268 -25.24 10.66 1.05
CA PRO A 268 -24.86 10.80 2.46
C PRO A 268 -24.75 9.46 3.20
N ALA A 269 -25.49 8.43 2.77
CA ALA A 269 -25.46 7.10 3.36
C ALA A 269 -24.12 6.39 3.12
N ASP A 270 -23.42 6.65 2.02
CA ASP A 270 -22.11 6.09 1.72
C ASP A 270 -21.09 6.48 2.80
N LEU A 271 -21.00 7.76 3.12
CA LEU A 271 -20.11 8.25 4.19
C LEU A 271 -20.64 7.84 5.57
N ALA A 272 -21.91 8.11 5.85
CA ALA A 272 -22.49 7.88 7.17
C ALA A 272 -22.54 6.39 7.57
N GLY A 273 -22.58 5.49 6.60
CA GLY A 273 -22.57 4.05 6.78
C GLY A 273 -21.19 3.42 6.94
N TYR A 274 -20.11 4.18 6.68
CA TYR A 274 -18.77 3.64 6.80
C TYR A 274 -18.44 3.25 8.25
N ALA A 275 -17.87 2.05 8.43
CA ALA A 275 -17.40 1.56 9.71
C ALA A 275 -16.11 0.75 9.54
N VAL A 276 -15.20 0.91 10.48
CA VAL A 276 -14.00 0.08 10.60
C VAL A 276 -14.38 -1.34 11.00
N VAL A 277 -13.78 -2.33 10.36
CA VAL A 277 -14.05 -3.74 10.65
C VAL A 277 -12.91 -4.33 11.48
N GLN A 278 -13.24 -4.90 12.63
CA GLN A 278 -12.28 -5.71 13.39
C GLN A 278 -12.19 -7.10 12.78
N ARG A 279 -10.95 -7.53 12.45
CA ARG A 279 -10.69 -8.83 11.84
C ARG A 279 -9.83 -9.71 12.74
N SER A 280 -10.00 -11.02 12.63
CA SER A 280 -9.09 -11.97 13.26
C SER A 280 -7.75 -11.97 12.52
N PRO A 281 -6.59 -11.85 13.22
CA PRO A 281 -5.29 -11.89 12.57
C PRO A 281 -5.06 -13.23 11.88
N LEU A 282 -4.45 -13.20 10.68
CA LEU A 282 -4.00 -14.40 9.98
C LEU A 282 -2.63 -14.80 10.54
N CYS A 283 -2.54 -15.95 11.20
CA CYS A 283 -1.30 -16.41 11.83
C CYS A 283 -0.88 -17.77 11.30
N HIS A 284 0.44 -17.97 11.16
CA HIS A 284 1.05 -19.25 10.80
C HIS A 284 2.28 -19.53 11.67
N ARG A 285 2.51 -20.80 12.02
CA ARG A 285 3.74 -21.20 12.73
C ARG A 285 4.85 -21.47 11.72
N LEU A 286 5.97 -20.78 11.93
CA LEU A 286 7.18 -20.98 11.14
C LEU A 286 8.34 -21.25 12.08
N ARG A 287 8.82 -22.48 12.12
CA ARG A 287 9.81 -22.93 13.12
C ARG A 287 9.33 -22.63 14.56
N SER A 288 10.12 -21.89 15.33
CA SER A 288 9.79 -21.46 16.70
C SER A 288 8.92 -20.21 16.75
N TYR A 289 8.67 -19.53 15.63
CA TYR A 289 7.93 -18.28 15.58
C TYR A 289 6.46 -18.49 15.25
N ARG A 290 5.60 -17.68 15.83
CA ARG A 290 4.23 -17.46 15.37
C ARG A 290 4.21 -16.14 14.61
N LEU A 291 4.05 -16.20 13.31
CA LEU A 291 3.95 -15.03 12.44
C LEU A 291 2.47 -14.70 12.25
N CYS A 292 2.13 -13.45 12.48
CA CYS A 292 0.77 -12.95 12.29
C CYS A 292 0.78 -11.75 11.36
N THR A 293 -0.27 -11.62 10.57
CA THR A 293 -0.42 -10.58 9.57
C THR A 293 -1.88 -10.20 9.40
N VAL A 294 -2.12 -9.20 8.54
CA VAL A 294 -3.45 -8.78 8.13
C VAL A 294 -4.11 -9.87 7.27
N PRO A 295 -5.36 -10.27 7.58
CA PRO A 295 -6.11 -11.23 6.78
C PRO A 295 -6.70 -10.58 5.51
N PRO A 296 -7.32 -11.36 4.61
CA PRO A 296 -8.16 -10.81 3.56
C PRO A 296 -9.22 -9.80 4.10
N PRO A 297 -9.57 -8.79 3.30
CA PRO A 297 -9.34 -8.61 1.87
C PRO A 297 -7.90 -8.20 1.49
N SER A 298 -7.02 -7.95 2.46
CA SER A 298 -5.59 -7.79 2.14
C SER A 298 -5.01 -9.12 1.67
N SER A 299 -4.48 -9.13 0.46
CA SER A 299 -3.86 -10.32 -0.12
C SER A 299 -2.40 -10.50 0.32
N GLY A 300 -1.73 -9.41 0.72
CA GLY A 300 -0.30 -9.38 1.00
C GLY A 300 0.10 -10.29 2.17
N GLY A 301 -0.72 -10.33 3.23
CA GLY A 301 -0.45 -11.15 4.39
C GLY A 301 -0.37 -12.65 4.08
N LEU A 302 -1.35 -13.16 3.33
CA LEU A 302 -1.35 -14.56 2.88
C LEU A 302 -0.14 -14.86 2.01
N ALA A 303 0.15 -13.99 1.02
CA ALA A 303 1.30 -14.18 0.12
C ALA A 303 2.63 -14.23 0.89
N VAL A 304 2.81 -13.38 1.90
CA VAL A 304 4.01 -13.40 2.76
C VAL A 304 4.11 -14.71 3.54
N LEU A 305 3.01 -15.14 4.20
CA LEU A 305 3.02 -16.38 4.97
C LEU A 305 3.27 -17.61 4.08
N GLN A 306 2.65 -17.70 2.91
CA GLN A 306 2.90 -18.78 1.93
C GLN A 306 4.35 -18.77 1.44
N THR A 307 4.86 -17.59 1.06
CA THR A 307 6.27 -17.46 0.63
C THR A 307 7.23 -17.98 1.69
N LEU A 308 7.05 -17.58 2.93
CA LEU A 308 7.89 -18.02 4.03
C LEU A 308 7.71 -19.52 4.34
N ALA A 309 6.49 -20.04 4.25
CA ALA A 309 6.21 -21.46 4.42
C ALA A 309 6.88 -22.31 3.34
N LEU A 310 6.83 -21.88 2.06
CA LEU A 310 7.53 -22.53 0.95
C LEU A 310 9.05 -22.52 1.14
N LEU A 311 9.61 -21.39 1.53
CA LEU A 311 11.06 -21.26 1.81
C LEU A 311 11.49 -22.16 2.97
N ASN A 312 10.65 -22.33 3.98
CA ASN A 312 10.94 -23.19 5.13
C ASN A 312 11.01 -24.70 4.76
N GLN A 313 10.39 -25.10 3.65
CA GLN A 313 10.53 -26.47 3.11
C GLN A 313 11.85 -26.67 2.34
N SER A 314 12.63 -25.63 2.15
CA SER A 314 13.90 -25.70 1.43
C SER A 314 15.08 -25.68 2.39
N ASN A 315 15.99 -26.63 2.20
CA ASN A 315 17.30 -26.66 2.90
C ASN A 315 18.36 -25.78 2.20
N ALA A 316 17.99 -25.09 1.12
CA ALA A 316 18.91 -24.37 0.23
C ALA A 316 19.13 -22.89 0.61
N LEU A 317 18.67 -22.46 1.78
CA LEU A 317 18.89 -21.07 2.24
C LEU A 317 20.25 -20.93 2.91
N SER A 318 21.21 -20.38 2.16
CA SER A 318 22.61 -20.17 2.62
C SER A 318 22.85 -18.77 3.16
N GLY A 319 21.81 -17.92 3.19
CA GLY A 319 21.88 -16.54 3.67
C GLY A 319 21.84 -15.47 2.57
N PRO A 320 21.80 -14.18 2.95
CA PRO A 320 21.56 -13.08 2.00
C PRO A 320 22.70 -12.81 1.02
N ALA A 321 23.91 -13.34 1.29
CA ALA A 321 25.04 -13.23 0.37
C ALA A 321 24.99 -14.20 -0.80
N ASP A 322 24.19 -15.26 -0.71
CA ASP A 322 24.07 -16.28 -1.75
C ASP A 322 23.00 -15.90 -2.78
N PRO A 323 23.35 -15.75 -4.08
CA PRO A 323 22.38 -15.48 -5.14
C PRO A 323 21.27 -16.54 -5.28
N GLN A 324 21.52 -17.79 -4.88
CA GLN A 324 20.50 -18.85 -4.90
C GLN A 324 19.37 -18.58 -3.91
N THR A 325 19.68 -17.99 -2.75
CA THR A 325 18.69 -17.56 -1.77
C THR A 325 17.69 -16.57 -2.40
N TRP A 326 18.18 -15.58 -3.14
CA TRP A 326 17.33 -14.59 -3.81
C TRP A 326 16.52 -15.16 -4.96
N ARG A 327 17.11 -16.08 -5.74
CA ARG A 327 16.36 -16.80 -6.80
C ARG A 327 15.24 -17.64 -6.21
N LEU A 328 15.51 -18.35 -5.12
CA LEU A 328 14.50 -19.16 -4.44
C LEU A 328 13.40 -18.28 -3.84
N LEU A 329 13.75 -17.15 -3.23
CA LEU A 329 12.77 -16.18 -2.71
C LEU A 329 11.86 -15.67 -3.83
N ALA A 330 12.43 -15.18 -4.93
CA ALA A 330 11.65 -14.68 -6.07
C ALA A 330 10.69 -15.73 -6.63
N ARG A 331 11.15 -16.99 -6.71
CA ARG A 331 10.32 -18.11 -7.17
C ARG A 331 9.22 -18.42 -6.16
N ALA A 332 9.53 -18.51 -4.87
CA ALA A 332 8.53 -18.74 -3.83
C ALA A 332 7.45 -17.66 -3.82
N GLN A 333 7.85 -16.39 -4.00
CA GLN A 333 6.90 -15.27 -4.16
C GLN A 333 6.01 -15.46 -5.39
N ALA A 334 6.56 -15.82 -6.55
CA ALA A 334 5.77 -16.03 -7.76
C ALA A 334 4.75 -17.19 -7.61
N TRP A 335 5.09 -18.24 -6.86
CA TRP A 335 4.17 -19.34 -6.56
C TRP A 335 3.07 -18.95 -5.58
N ALA A 336 3.40 -18.19 -4.53
CA ALA A 336 2.43 -17.62 -3.61
C ALA A 336 1.52 -16.60 -4.30
N ASP A 337 2.07 -15.82 -5.24
CA ASP A 337 1.31 -14.85 -6.03
C ASP A 337 0.30 -15.52 -6.98
N ALA A 338 0.67 -16.63 -7.58
CA ALA A 338 -0.27 -17.42 -8.40
C ALA A 338 -1.48 -17.91 -7.59
N ASP A 339 -1.26 -18.36 -6.36
CA ASP A 339 -2.36 -18.74 -5.45
C ASP A 339 -3.17 -17.52 -5.01
N ARG A 340 -2.50 -16.42 -4.68
CA ARG A 340 -3.14 -15.16 -4.28
C ARG A 340 -4.09 -14.65 -5.36
N LEU A 341 -3.63 -14.58 -6.60
CA LEU A 341 -4.42 -14.09 -7.74
C LEU A 341 -5.67 -14.93 -8.03
N TYR A 342 -5.65 -16.19 -7.63
CA TYR A 342 -6.75 -17.10 -7.88
C TYR A 342 -7.74 -17.18 -6.71
N TRP A 343 -7.23 -17.21 -5.46
CA TRP A 343 -8.01 -17.54 -4.28
C TRP A 343 -8.44 -16.32 -3.44
N VAL A 344 -7.74 -15.17 -3.59
CA VAL A 344 -8.06 -13.98 -2.80
C VAL A 344 -8.93 -13.04 -3.62
N HIS A 345 -10.14 -12.84 -3.14
CA HIS A 345 -11.17 -11.99 -3.70
C HIS A 345 -11.83 -11.16 -2.58
N ASP A 346 -12.89 -10.42 -2.87
CA ASP A 346 -13.67 -9.76 -1.82
C ASP A 346 -14.34 -10.81 -0.92
N PRO A 347 -14.20 -10.72 0.41
CA PRO A 347 -14.86 -11.63 1.33
C PRO A 347 -16.40 -11.65 1.23
N MET A 348 -17.00 -10.63 0.67
CA MET A 348 -18.45 -10.59 0.40
C MET A 348 -18.86 -11.61 -0.68
N ASP A 349 -17.92 -11.97 -1.58
CA ASP A 349 -18.16 -12.97 -2.64
C ASP A 349 -17.98 -14.42 -2.15
N GLY A 350 -17.65 -14.61 -0.88
CA GLY A 350 -17.48 -15.91 -0.26
C GLY A 350 -16.27 -16.02 0.65
N ALA A 351 -16.16 -17.15 1.33
CA ALA A 351 -15.07 -17.39 2.27
C ALA A 351 -13.75 -17.67 1.53
N ILE A 352 -12.71 -16.88 1.83
CA ILE A 352 -11.36 -17.10 1.32
C ILE A 352 -10.70 -18.23 2.11
N PRO A 353 -10.19 -19.28 1.44
CA PRO A 353 -9.70 -20.50 2.09
C PRO A 353 -8.27 -20.33 2.65
N THR A 354 -8.07 -19.38 3.56
CA THR A 354 -6.74 -19.07 4.11
C THR A 354 -6.13 -20.24 4.87
N GLY A 355 -6.93 -21.04 5.59
CA GLY A 355 -6.49 -22.24 6.27
C GLY A 355 -5.96 -23.32 5.30
N PRO A 356 -6.76 -23.78 4.33
CA PRO A 356 -6.32 -24.71 3.29
C PRO A 356 -5.08 -24.24 2.51
N LEU A 357 -4.97 -22.93 2.22
CA LEU A 357 -3.81 -22.35 1.52
C LEU A 357 -2.52 -22.34 2.35
N LEU A 358 -2.62 -22.45 3.65
CA LEU A 358 -1.50 -22.54 4.60
C LEU A 358 -1.36 -23.95 5.21
N ASP A 359 -2.17 -24.91 4.76
CA ASP A 359 -2.09 -26.30 5.24
C ASP A 359 -0.71 -26.91 4.93
N PRO A 360 -0.08 -27.62 5.88
CA PRO A 360 1.26 -28.17 5.71
C PRO A 360 1.37 -29.13 4.49
N VAL A 361 0.34 -29.94 4.22
CA VAL A 361 0.33 -30.88 3.09
C VAL A 361 0.29 -30.11 1.77
N TYR A 362 -0.55 -29.07 1.72
CA TYR A 362 -0.61 -28.20 0.54
C TYR A 362 0.72 -27.48 0.31
N ILE A 363 1.28 -26.85 1.32
CA ILE A 363 2.58 -26.15 1.25
C ILE A 363 3.68 -27.10 0.80
N GLN A 364 3.71 -28.34 1.30
CA GLN A 364 4.68 -29.35 0.87
C GLN A 364 4.53 -29.68 -0.63
N SER A 365 3.31 -29.89 -1.10
CA SER A 365 3.05 -30.17 -2.52
C SER A 365 3.51 -29.00 -3.43
N ARG A 366 3.27 -27.77 -3.00
CA ARG A 366 3.71 -26.56 -3.72
C ARG A 366 5.24 -26.43 -3.69
N ALA A 367 5.88 -26.76 -2.58
CA ALA A 367 7.35 -26.75 -2.48
C ALA A 367 8.02 -27.79 -3.37
N ILE A 368 7.44 -28.99 -3.51
CA ILE A 368 7.92 -30.00 -4.47
C ILE A 368 7.79 -29.46 -5.90
N ALA A 369 6.64 -28.91 -6.27
CA ALA A 369 6.43 -28.33 -7.60
C ALA A 369 7.41 -27.17 -7.87
N LEU A 370 7.67 -26.32 -6.90
CA LEU A 370 8.67 -25.25 -6.96
C LEU A 370 10.07 -25.79 -7.29
N GLN A 371 10.45 -26.94 -6.74
CA GLN A 371 11.78 -27.54 -6.92
C GLN A 371 11.89 -28.29 -8.26
N THR A 372 10.86 -29.03 -8.66
CA THR A 372 10.86 -29.89 -9.84
C THR A 372 10.57 -29.14 -11.15
N SER A 373 10.00 -27.95 -11.07
CA SER A 373 9.63 -27.14 -12.25
C SER A 373 10.32 -25.77 -12.27
N PRO A 374 11.67 -25.73 -12.38
CA PRO A 374 12.43 -24.50 -12.20
C PRO A 374 12.17 -23.41 -13.25
N ALA A 375 11.77 -23.79 -14.46
CA ALA A 375 11.52 -22.88 -15.58
C ALA A 375 10.03 -22.60 -15.83
N ALA A 376 9.12 -23.32 -15.16
CA ALA A 376 7.69 -23.16 -15.39
C ALA A 376 7.16 -21.88 -14.76
N ARG A 377 6.27 -21.20 -15.50
CA ARG A 377 5.44 -20.15 -14.91
C ARG A 377 4.51 -20.79 -13.88
N PRO A 378 4.47 -20.31 -12.63
CA PRO A 378 3.63 -20.93 -11.63
C PRO A 378 2.14 -20.76 -11.97
N THR A 379 1.38 -21.82 -11.75
CA THR A 379 -0.07 -21.82 -11.83
C THR A 379 -0.66 -21.94 -10.43
N PRO A 380 -1.90 -21.46 -10.22
CA PRO A 380 -2.58 -21.64 -8.94
C PRO A 380 -2.67 -23.12 -8.58
N GLY A 381 -2.47 -23.43 -7.32
CA GLY A 381 -2.69 -24.77 -6.81
C GLY A 381 -4.14 -24.98 -6.37
N LEU A 382 -4.52 -26.24 -6.20
CA LEU A 382 -5.80 -26.64 -5.65
C LEU A 382 -5.56 -27.28 -4.26
N PRO A 383 -5.85 -26.55 -3.16
CA PRO A 383 -5.74 -27.11 -1.83
C PRO A 383 -6.67 -28.31 -1.62
N PRO A 384 -6.29 -29.30 -0.81
CA PRO A 384 -7.11 -30.48 -0.54
C PRO A 384 -8.51 -30.11 -0.05
N GLY A 385 -9.52 -30.77 -0.61
CA GLY A 385 -10.93 -30.56 -0.23
C GLY A 385 -11.61 -29.33 -0.84
N LEU A 386 -10.90 -28.56 -1.66
CA LEU A 386 -11.50 -27.45 -2.39
C LEU A 386 -11.79 -27.83 -3.85
N ALA A 387 -12.89 -27.29 -4.37
CA ALA A 387 -13.18 -27.29 -5.80
C ALA A 387 -12.49 -26.09 -6.47
N ALA A 388 -12.19 -26.21 -7.77
CA ALA A 388 -11.72 -25.07 -8.55
C ALA A 388 -12.77 -23.95 -8.51
N TYR A 389 -12.30 -22.71 -8.33
CA TYR A 389 -13.18 -21.55 -8.28
C TYR A 389 -13.75 -21.27 -9.68
N PRO A 390 -15.10 -21.26 -9.86
CA PRO A 390 -15.71 -21.20 -11.18
C PRO A 390 -15.47 -19.89 -11.95
N HIS A 391 -15.08 -18.83 -11.26
CA HIS A 391 -14.86 -17.49 -11.83
C HIS A 391 -13.38 -17.10 -11.85
N ALA A 392 -12.47 -18.06 -11.88
CA ALA A 392 -11.05 -17.78 -12.00
C ALA A 392 -10.78 -16.88 -13.20
N LEU A 393 -10.31 -15.67 -12.93
CA LEU A 393 -9.83 -14.77 -13.95
C LEU A 393 -8.76 -15.47 -14.80
N PRO A 394 -8.76 -15.31 -16.13
CA PRO A 394 -7.72 -15.88 -16.98
C PRO A 394 -6.34 -15.50 -16.43
N ALA A 395 -5.43 -16.46 -16.34
CA ALA A 395 -4.10 -16.35 -15.72
C ALA A 395 -3.16 -15.30 -16.37
N GLN A 396 -3.66 -14.39 -17.16
CA GLN A 396 -2.88 -13.44 -17.96
C GLN A 396 -2.91 -11.98 -17.47
N ARG A 397 -3.62 -11.64 -16.40
CA ARG A 397 -3.61 -10.26 -15.90
C ARG A 397 -2.45 -10.06 -14.93
N ARG A 398 -1.41 -9.38 -15.41
CA ARG A 398 -0.45 -8.70 -14.54
C ARG A 398 -1.24 -7.62 -13.79
N GLU A 399 -1.42 -7.76 -12.50
CA GLU A 399 -1.60 -6.58 -11.66
C GLU A 399 -0.37 -5.69 -11.87
N GLN A 400 -0.55 -4.60 -12.56
CA GLN A 400 0.38 -3.49 -12.47
C GLN A 400 0.05 -2.85 -11.13
N GLY A 401 0.92 -3.10 -10.15
CA GLY A 401 0.91 -2.63 -8.78
C GLY A 401 -0.30 -1.82 -8.36
N THR A 402 -1.28 -2.47 -7.78
CA THR A 402 -2.34 -1.81 -7.04
C THR A 402 -2.00 -1.90 -5.57
N THR A 403 -1.14 -1.02 -5.13
CA THR A 403 -1.14 -0.64 -3.72
C THR A 403 -1.29 0.87 -3.69
N PRO A 404 -2.30 1.37 -2.98
CA PRO A 404 -2.50 2.80 -2.81
C PRO A 404 -1.36 3.47 -2.06
#